data_e8bb9e6f400ddfb226d9a8c93f62b2b7
#
_entry.id   e8bb9e6f400ddfb226d9a8c93f62b2b7
#
_cell.length_a   1.000
_cell.length_b   1.000
_cell.length_c   1.000
_cell.angle_alpha   90.00
_cell.angle_beta   90.00
_cell.angle_gamma   90.00
#
_symmetry.space_group_name_H-M   'P 1'
#
loop_
_entity.id
_entity.type
_entity.pdbx_description
1 polymer ?
#
loop_
_entity_poly.entity_id
_entity_poly.type
_entity_poly.pdbx_seq_one_letter_code
_entity_poly.pdbx_strand_id
1 'polypeptide(L)'
;TGQTYTFTEVNDYFDYVLDARPTVHVFHNGLGYDVPVINRLVSPGLINPSKVIDTMVVSKTRDYKRYRTHSLKEIGEDLKVYKGDYDGGWDECTPEMIKYCEQDVEVLSAILDDQWSTITDPAWKDALRTEHDIAQLCHEMSETGFKFNFALGNSLLKDITKEMDELEDSFKLSFPPKLVEVNRVMFRYKKDGTLFSTVTNAIAKYPKSEVQG
;
A
#
# COMPACT_ATOMS: atom_id res chain seq x y z
N THR A 1 27.24 -4.47 6.09
CA THR A 1 28.14 -3.30 6.17
C THR A 1 27.48 -2.07 6.78
N GLY A 2 26.16 -2.04 6.93
CA GLY A 2 25.41 -0.96 7.58
C GLY A 2 25.50 0.41 6.88
N GLN A 3 25.83 0.45 5.60
CA GLN A 3 25.80 1.68 4.83
C GLN A 3 24.43 1.84 4.16
N THR A 4 23.82 3.02 4.32
CA THR A 4 22.59 3.41 3.63
C THR A 4 22.95 4.27 2.42
N TYR A 5 22.33 3.98 1.30
CA TYR A 5 22.43 4.74 0.07
C TYR A 5 21.03 5.16 -0.36
N THR A 6 20.88 6.42 -0.72
CA THR A 6 19.61 6.99 -1.21
C THR A 6 19.79 7.44 -2.64
N PHE A 7 18.92 6.99 -3.54
CA PHE A 7 18.93 7.35 -4.95
C PHE A 7 17.64 8.08 -5.28
N THR A 8 17.76 9.25 -5.90
CA THR A 8 16.63 10.04 -6.42
C THR A 8 16.50 9.91 -7.93
N GLU A 9 17.58 9.45 -8.59
CA GLU A 9 17.61 9.23 -10.03
C GLU A 9 17.72 7.73 -10.34
N VAL A 10 16.92 7.28 -11.30
CA VAL A 10 16.83 5.87 -11.70
C VAL A 10 18.18 5.35 -12.23
N ASN A 11 18.91 6.16 -12.98
CA ASN A 11 20.20 5.78 -13.55
C ASN A 11 21.26 5.55 -12.48
N ASP A 12 21.28 6.37 -11.42
CA ASP A 12 22.24 6.23 -10.33
C ASP A 12 22.03 4.90 -9.58
N TYR A 13 20.77 4.51 -9.37
CA TYR A 13 20.44 3.21 -8.80
C TYR A 13 20.85 2.06 -9.73
N PHE A 14 20.60 2.18 -11.03
CA PHE A 14 20.99 1.18 -12.01
C PHE A 14 22.50 0.96 -12.02
N ASP A 15 23.29 2.02 -12.11
CA ASP A 15 24.75 1.97 -12.12
C ASP A 15 25.28 1.38 -10.80
N TYR A 16 24.69 1.77 -9.67
CA TYR A 16 25.04 1.18 -8.37
C TYR A 16 24.83 -0.33 -8.32
N VAL A 17 23.68 -0.84 -8.81
CA VAL A 17 23.40 -2.28 -8.82
C VAL A 17 24.37 -3.03 -9.71
N LEU A 18 24.73 -2.47 -10.87
CA LEU A 18 25.72 -3.06 -11.79
C LEU A 18 27.12 -3.10 -11.18
N ASP A 19 27.54 -2.06 -10.47
CA ASP A 19 28.87 -1.95 -9.86
C ASP A 19 28.98 -2.81 -8.59
N ALA A 20 27.98 -2.74 -7.71
CA ALA A 20 27.96 -3.48 -6.46
C ALA A 20 27.80 -4.99 -6.66
N ARG A 21 27.15 -5.41 -7.75
CA ARG A 21 26.86 -6.81 -8.10
C ARG A 21 26.39 -7.65 -6.92
N PRO A 22 25.31 -7.25 -6.24
CA PRO A 22 24.84 -7.93 -5.05
C PRO A 22 24.55 -9.40 -5.37
N THR A 23 24.93 -10.29 -4.48
CA THR A 23 24.69 -11.73 -4.62
C THR A 23 23.25 -12.08 -4.28
N VAL A 24 22.64 -11.31 -3.39
CA VAL A 24 21.27 -11.46 -2.91
C VAL A 24 20.67 -10.08 -2.69
N HIS A 25 19.42 -9.92 -3.07
CA HIS A 25 18.59 -8.76 -2.75
C HIS A 25 17.60 -9.13 -1.65
N VAL A 26 17.33 -8.21 -0.74
CA VAL A 26 16.37 -8.42 0.34
C VAL A 26 15.26 -7.39 0.23
N PHE A 27 14.03 -7.87 0.23
CA PHE A 27 12.83 -7.04 0.17
C PHE A 27 11.78 -7.54 1.17
N HIS A 28 10.74 -6.76 1.34
CA HIS A 28 9.55 -7.16 2.07
C HIS A 28 8.32 -7.08 1.17
N ASN A 29 7.77 -8.22 0.77
CA ASN A 29 6.76 -8.33 -0.30
C ASN A 29 7.32 -7.93 -1.68
N GLY A 30 8.62 -8.04 -1.85
CA GLY A 30 9.31 -7.55 -3.03
C GLY A 30 9.08 -8.38 -4.28
N LEU A 31 8.87 -9.69 -4.14
CA LEU A 31 8.53 -10.57 -5.28
C LEU A 31 7.19 -10.19 -5.94
N GLY A 32 6.26 -9.66 -5.15
CA GLY A 32 4.97 -9.20 -5.63
C GLY A 32 4.94 -7.74 -6.08
N TYR A 33 5.93 -6.91 -5.73
CA TYR A 33 5.88 -5.49 -6.02
C TYR A 33 7.23 -4.90 -6.46
N ASP A 34 8.25 -4.82 -5.58
CA ASP A 34 9.49 -4.08 -5.88
C ASP A 34 10.25 -4.68 -7.07
N VAL A 35 10.40 -6.00 -7.12
CA VAL A 35 11.14 -6.68 -8.19
C VAL A 35 10.50 -6.49 -9.56
N PRO A 36 9.17 -6.69 -9.73
CA PRO A 36 8.48 -6.38 -10.98
C PRO A 36 8.59 -4.91 -11.38
N VAL A 37 8.42 -3.99 -10.42
CA VAL A 37 8.50 -2.54 -10.69
C VAL A 37 9.90 -2.14 -11.13
N ILE A 38 10.94 -2.57 -10.42
CA ILE A 38 12.33 -2.29 -10.78
C ILE A 38 12.65 -2.87 -12.16
N ASN A 39 12.30 -4.12 -12.40
CA ASN A 39 12.56 -4.78 -13.68
C ASN A 39 11.78 -4.15 -14.85
N ARG A 40 10.64 -3.52 -14.60
CA ARG A 40 9.83 -2.85 -15.61
C ARG A 40 10.28 -1.42 -15.88
N LEU A 41 10.62 -0.67 -14.84
CA LEU A 41 10.87 0.77 -14.93
C LEU A 41 12.35 1.13 -15.05
N VAL A 42 13.24 0.33 -14.45
CA VAL A 42 14.70 0.60 -14.49
C VAL A 42 15.35 -0.17 -15.63
N SER A 43 15.35 -1.49 -15.54
CA SER A 43 15.90 -2.33 -16.63
C SER A 43 15.37 -3.76 -16.53
N PRO A 44 14.92 -4.37 -17.63
CA PRO A 44 14.46 -5.76 -17.65
C PRO A 44 15.52 -6.72 -17.13
N GLY A 45 15.16 -7.49 -16.10
CA GLY A 45 16.04 -8.50 -15.51
C GLY A 45 17.17 -7.95 -14.62
N LEU A 46 17.13 -6.68 -14.23
CA LEU A 46 18.09 -6.08 -13.31
C LEU A 46 18.13 -6.83 -11.97
N ILE A 47 16.96 -7.15 -11.43
CA ILE A 47 16.81 -7.98 -10.24
C ILE A 47 16.37 -9.38 -10.66
N ASN A 48 17.21 -10.39 -10.40
CA ASN A 48 16.84 -11.78 -10.63
C ASN A 48 15.99 -12.29 -9.43
N PRO A 49 14.70 -12.66 -9.63
CA PRO A 49 13.84 -13.13 -8.55
C PRO A 49 14.40 -14.31 -7.75
N SER A 50 15.16 -15.22 -8.41
CA SER A 50 15.80 -16.35 -7.74
C SER A 50 16.93 -15.96 -6.78
N LYS A 51 17.35 -14.68 -6.78
CA LYS A 51 18.34 -14.10 -5.87
C LYS A 51 17.72 -13.15 -4.86
N VAL A 52 16.43 -13.28 -4.64
CA VAL A 52 15.68 -12.44 -3.70
C VAL A 52 15.37 -13.23 -2.44
N ILE A 53 15.58 -12.60 -1.29
CA ILE A 53 15.00 -13.00 -0.03
C ILE A 53 13.83 -12.05 0.24
N ASP A 54 12.63 -12.60 0.27
CA ASP A 54 11.43 -11.86 0.62
C ASP A 54 11.06 -12.14 2.08
N THR A 55 11.27 -11.15 2.93
CA THR A 55 11.08 -11.30 4.38
C THR A 55 9.61 -11.51 4.78
N MET A 56 8.63 -11.11 3.93
CA MET A 56 7.23 -11.45 4.16
C MET A 56 6.99 -12.95 3.91
N VAL A 57 7.58 -13.50 2.85
CA VAL A 57 7.51 -14.94 2.57
C VAL A 57 8.14 -15.73 3.70
N VAL A 58 9.34 -15.33 4.15
CA VAL A 58 10.01 -15.98 5.30
C VAL A 58 9.14 -15.93 6.56
N SER A 59 8.55 -14.76 6.86
CA SER A 59 7.69 -14.57 8.03
C SER A 59 6.47 -15.50 8.00
N LYS A 60 5.79 -15.58 6.86
CA LYS A 60 4.62 -16.47 6.68
C LYS A 60 4.98 -17.94 6.75
N THR A 61 6.12 -18.34 6.16
CA THR A 61 6.61 -19.72 6.18
C THR A 61 6.99 -20.15 7.59
N ARG A 62 7.64 -19.27 8.37
CA ARG A 62 8.07 -19.52 9.73
C ARG A 62 6.90 -19.70 10.70
N ASP A 63 5.94 -18.80 10.68
CA ASP A 63 4.71 -18.88 11.48
C ASP A 63 3.63 -17.95 10.91
N TYR A 64 2.73 -18.48 10.08
CA TYR A 64 1.68 -17.68 9.45
C TYR A 64 0.61 -17.17 10.43
N LYS A 65 0.55 -17.69 11.65
CA LYS A 65 -0.40 -17.26 12.70
C LYS A 65 0.14 -16.15 13.58
N ARG A 66 1.45 -15.90 13.55
CA ARG A 66 2.09 -14.91 14.42
C ARG A 66 1.55 -13.51 14.20
N TYR A 67 1.32 -13.16 12.95
CA TYR A 67 0.82 -11.84 12.56
C TYR A 67 -0.44 -11.97 11.70
N ARG A 68 -1.27 -10.93 11.73
CA ARG A 68 -2.49 -10.91 10.92
C ARG A 68 -2.21 -10.64 9.44
N THR A 69 -1.31 -9.72 9.15
CA THR A 69 -0.98 -9.29 7.79
C THR A 69 0.45 -9.59 7.37
N HIS A 70 1.35 -9.82 8.31
CA HIS A 70 2.80 -9.89 8.09
C HIS A 70 3.36 -8.66 7.40
N SER A 71 2.77 -7.48 7.63
CA SER A 71 3.24 -6.23 7.04
C SER A 71 4.53 -5.75 7.73
N LEU A 72 5.30 -4.92 7.01
CA LEU A 72 6.50 -4.29 7.55
C LEU A 72 6.22 -3.55 8.87
N LYS A 73 5.09 -2.85 8.95
CA LYS A 73 4.64 -2.13 10.14
C LYS A 73 4.38 -3.08 11.31
N GLU A 74 3.59 -4.12 11.09
CA GLU A 74 3.19 -5.06 12.16
C GLU A 74 4.38 -5.80 12.75
N ILE A 75 5.30 -6.27 11.90
CA ILE A 75 6.52 -6.94 12.37
C ILE A 75 7.48 -5.94 13.03
N GLY A 76 7.62 -4.74 12.48
CA GLY A 76 8.45 -3.68 13.05
C GLY A 76 7.97 -3.26 14.45
N GLU A 77 6.66 -3.18 14.67
CA GLU A 77 6.07 -2.90 15.99
C GLU A 77 6.42 -3.99 17.01
N ASP A 78 6.37 -5.26 16.62
CA ASP A 78 6.77 -6.40 17.49
C ASP A 78 8.27 -6.35 17.83
N LEU A 79 9.10 -5.98 16.87
CA LEU A 79 10.55 -5.82 17.05
C LEU A 79 10.94 -4.49 17.72
N LYS A 80 9.98 -3.58 18.00
CA LYS A 80 10.17 -2.23 18.55
C LYS A 80 11.03 -1.32 17.65
N VAL A 81 11.03 -1.57 16.37
CA VAL A 81 11.59 -0.71 15.33
C VAL A 81 10.43 -0.17 14.51
N TYR A 82 10.06 1.08 14.79
CA TYR A 82 8.81 1.63 14.28
C TYR A 82 8.97 2.19 12.88
N LYS A 83 8.07 1.80 11.99
CA LYS A 83 7.86 2.43 10.69
C LYS A 83 7.31 3.85 10.91
N GLY A 84 7.88 4.84 10.24
CA GLY A 84 7.34 6.19 10.23
C GLY A 84 5.95 6.27 9.59
N ASP A 85 5.20 7.30 9.91
CA ASP A 85 3.97 7.64 9.20
C ASP A 85 4.28 8.73 8.17
N TYR A 86 3.71 8.59 6.97
CA TYR A 86 3.84 9.54 5.88
C TYR A 86 2.46 9.89 5.34
N ASP A 87 2.05 11.14 5.54
CA ASP A 87 0.74 11.67 5.12
C ASP A 87 0.84 12.58 3.89
N GLY A 88 2.02 12.67 3.25
CA GLY A 88 2.26 13.48 2.05
C GLY A 88 1.73 12.84 0.77
N GLY A 89 1.73 13.63 -0.31
CA GLY A 89 1.45 13.13 -1.66
C GLY A 89 2.59 12.26 -2.21
N TRP A 90 2.29 11.49 -3.26
CA TRP A 90 3.26 10.63 -3.96
C TRP A 90 3.67 11.17 -5.33
N ASP A 91 3.26 12.41 -5.65
CA ASP A 91 3.49 13.01 -6.97
C ASP A 91 4.90 13.62 -7.10
N GLU A 92 5.50 13.99 -5.99
CA GLU A 92 6.83 14.60 -5.94
C GLU A 92 7.70 13.95 -4.87
N CYS A 93 9.00 13.80 -5.15
CA CYS A 93 9.97 13.27 -4.20
C CYS A 93 10.35 14.37 -3.18
N THR A 94 9.81 14.27 -1.96
CA THR A 94 10.10 15.22 -0.87
C THR A 94 11.12 14.66 0.11
N PRO A 95 11.84 15.52 0.89
CA PRO A 95 12.74 15.06 1.94
C PRO A 95 12.05 14.18 2.99
N GLU A 96 10.79 14.44 3.28
CA GLU A 96 9.98 13.63 4.21
C GLU A 96 9.72 12.24 3.64
N MET A 97 9.44 12.13 2.33
CA MET A 97 9.30 10.84 1.64
C MET A 97 10.60 10.05 1.67
N ILE A 98 11.73 10.70 1.40
CA ILE A 98 13.06 10.07 1.48
C ILE A 98 13.29 9.50 2.88
N LYS A 99 13.08 10.31 3.90
CA LYS A 99 13.23 9.86 5.30
C LYS A 99 12.32 8.69 5.64
N TYR A 100 11.09 8.71 5.14
CA TYR A 100 10.15 7.60 5.30
C TYR A 100 10.67 6.31 4.65
N CYS A 101 11.21 6.39 3.43
CA CYS A 101 11.81 5.24 2.74
C CYS A 101 13.07 4.72 3.46
N GLU A 102 13.92 5.61 3.98
CA GLU A 102 15.09 5.23 4.79
C GLU A 102 14.67 4.46 6.06
N GLN A 103 13.61 4.93 6.72
CA GLN A 103 13.05 4.26 7.89
C GLN A 103 12.50 2.86 7.54
N ASP A 104 11.86 2.69 6.40
CA ASP A 104 11.39 1.37 5.93
C ASP A 104 12.56 0.40 5.73
N VAL A 105 13.71 0.87 5.25
CA VAL A 105 14.93 0.06 5.12
C VAL A 105 15.51 -0.33 6.49
N GLU A 106 15.46 0.56 7.48
CA GLU A 106 15.87 0.23 8.85
C GLU A 106 15.00 -0.88 9.46
N VAL A 107 13.68 -0.77 9.30
CA VAL A 107 12.74 -1.81 9.75
C VAL A 107 12.99 -3.12 9.02
N LEU A 108 13.20 -3.09 7.70
CA LEU A 108 13.52 -4.27 6.90
C LEU A 108 14.81 -4.95 7.39
N SER A 109 15.85 -4.17 7.72
CA SER A 109 17.11 -4.69 8.27
C SER A 109 16.89 -5.42 9.58
N ALA A 110 16.10 -4.84 10.49
CA ALA A 110 15.77 -5.49 11.77
C ALA A 110 14.97 -6.79 11.59
N ILE A 111 14.05 -6.82 10.62
CA ILE A 111 13.30 -8.03 10.28
C ILE A 111 14.24 -9.11 9.72
N LEU A 112 15.16 -8.73 8.85
CA LEU A 112 16.15 -9.67 8.31
C LEU A 112 16.99 -10.27 9.41
N ASP A 113 17.45 -9.47 10.38
CA ASP A 113 18.24 -9.93 11.53
C ASP A 113 17.45 -10.92 12.40
N ASP A 114 16.17 -10.65 12.69
CA ASP A 114 15.28 -11.60 13.42
C ASP A 114 15.10 -12.93 12.66
N GLN A 115 15.04 -12.86 11.33
CA GLN A 115 14.80 -14.02 10.49
C GLN A 115 16.08 -14.76 10.08
N TRP A 116 17.25 -14.20 10.34
CA TRP A 116 18.52 -14.70 9.83
C TRP A 116 18.80 -16.16 10.21
N SER A 117 18.49 -16.56 11.43
CA SER A 117 18.65 -17.93 11.89
C SER A 117 17.80 -18.93 11.09
N THR A 118 16.59 -18.55 10.69
CA THR A 118 15.70 -19.36 9.85
C THR A 118 16.21 -19.42 8.40
N ILE A 119 16.65 -18.29 7.86
CA ILE A 119 17.13 -18.18 6.48
C ILE A 119 18.40 -19.03 6.26
N THR A 120 19.27 -19.09 7.28
CA THR A 120 20.56 -19.80 7.19
C THR A 120 20.50 -21.25 7.66
N ASP A 121 19.42 -21.69 8.27
CA ASP A 121 19.25 -23.06 8.71
C ASP A 121 18.94 -23.99 7.52
N PRO A 122 19.77 -25.00 7.25
CA PRO A 122 19.55 -25.97 6.18
C PRO A 122 18.18 -26.67 6.23
N ALA A 123 17.59 -26.80 7.41
CA ALA A 123 16.28 -27.44 7.58
C ALA A 123 15.14 -26.65 6.90
N TRP A 124 15.29 -25.34 6.78
CA TRP A 124 14.30 -24.46 6.15
C TRP A 124 14.54 -24.24 4.65
N LYS A 125 15.69 -24.62 4.14
CA LYS A 125 16.12 -24.28 2.78
C LYS A 125 15.10 -24.64 1.69
N ASP A 126 14.61 -25.86 1.70
CA ASP A 126 13.68 -26.33 0.65
C ASP A 126 12.29 -25.71 0.81
N ALA A 127 11.82 -25.54 2.04
CA ALA A 127 10.55 -24.86 2.31
C ALA A 127 10.60 -23.39 1.86
N LEU A 128 11.62 -22.65 2.25
CA LEU A 128 11.77 -21.25 1.85
C LEU A 128 11.90 -21.11 0.34
N ARG A 129 12.66 -21.96 -0.32
CA ARG A 129 12.79 -21.93 -1.78
C ARG A 129 11.43 -22.16 -2.45
N THR A 130 10.70 -23.18 -2.03
CA THR A 130 9.38 -23.50 -2.60
C THR A 130 8.39 -22.35 -2.42
N GLU A 131 8.35 -21.73 -1.23
CA GLU A 131 7.44 -20.62 -0.96
C GLU A 131 7.82 -19.36 -1.75
N HIS A 132 9.09 -19.08 -1.98
CA HIS A 132 9.54 -17.99 -2.86
C HIS A 132 9.16 -18.27 -4.32
N ASP A 133 9.36 -19.50 -4.80
CA ASP A 133 8.96 -19.90 -6.17
C ASP A 133 7.43 -19.78 -6.36
N ILE A 134 6.64 -20.18 -5.35
CA ILE A 134 5.18 -20.02 -5.34
C ILE A 134 4.79 -18.54 -5.36
N ALA A 135 5.44 -17.69 -4.56
CA ALA A 135 5.15 -16.27 -4.53
C ALA A 135 5.40 -15.61 -5.89
N GLN A 136 6.50 -15.96 -6.56
CA GLN A 136 6.78 -15.52 -7.93
C GLN A 136 5.72 -16.03 -8.92
N LEU A 137 5.38 -17.31 -8.87
CA LEU A 137 4.35 -17.90 -9.73
C LEU A 137 2.99 -17.22 -9.55
N CYS A 138 2.59 -16.94 -8.31
CA CYS A 138 1.35 -16.22 -8.02
C CYS A 138 1.35 -14.81 -8.62
N HIS A 139 2.48 -14.12 -8.59
CA HIS A 139 2.64 -12.83 -9.25
C HIS A 139 2.46 -12.96 -10.77
N GLU A 140 3.16 -13.90 -11.42
CA GLU A 140 3.06 -14.15 -12.86
C GLU A 140 1.62 -14.52 -13.28
N MET A 141 0.93 -15.32 -12.47
CA MET A 141 -0.49 -15.65 -12.69
C MET A 141 -1.38 -14.42 -12.59
N SER A 142 -1.10 -13.51 -11.66
CA SER A 142 -1.84 -12.25 -11.48
C SER A 142 -1.64 -11.30 -12.66
N GLU A 143 -0.42 -11.20 -13.18
CA GLU A 143 -0.10 -10.39 -14.38
C GLU A 143 -0.73 -10.97 -15.65
N THR A 144 -0.73 -12.28 -15.79
CA THR A 144 -1.35 -12.97 -16.92
C THR A 144 -2.88 -12.86 -16.86
N GLY A 145 -3.45 -12.94 -15.65
CA GLY A 145 -4.88 -12.90 -15.42
C GLY A 145 -5.61 -14.10 -16.02
N PHE A 146 -6.91 -13.93 -16.19
CA PHE A 146 -7.77 -14.92 -16.85
C PHE A 146 -8.74 -14.25 -17.83
N LYS A 147 -9.23 -15.02 -18.77
CA LYS A 147 -10.17 -14.52 -19.77
C LYS A 147 -11.48 -14.10 -19.12
N PHE A 148 -11.81 -12.81 -19.22
CA PHE A 148 -13.05 -12.24 -18.71
C PHE A 148 -13.99 -11.87 -19.87
N ASN A 149 -15.27 -12.21 -19.74
CA ASN A 149 -16.27 -11.82 -20.72
C ASN A 149 -16.81 -10.42 -20.41
N PHE A 150 -16.14 -9.39 -20.94
CA PHE A 150 -16.51 -8.00 -20.73
C PHE A 150 -17.94 -7.65 -21.19
N ALA A 151 -18.43 -8.26 -22.27
CA ALA A 151 -19.78 -8.01 -22.76
C ALA A 151 -20.84 -8.47 -21.75
N LEU A 152 -20.70 -9.69 -21.25
CA LEU A 152 -21.58 -10.22 -20.22
C LEU A 152 -21.42 -9.46 -18.89
N GLY A 153 -20.18 -9.16 -18.48
CA GLY A 153 -19.90 -8.38 -17.27
C GLY A 153 -20.56 -7.00 -17.30
N ASN A 154 -20.45 -6.29 -18.42
CA ASN A 154 -21.07 -4.97 -18.57
C ASN A 154 -22.62 -5.07 -18.62
N SER A 155 -23.19 -6.13 -19.20
CA SER A 155 -24.64 -6.34 -19.16
C SER A 155 -25.11 -6.55 -17.72
N LEU A 156 -24.48 -7.46 -16.98
CA LEU A 156 -24.82 -7.71 -15.58
C LEU A 156 -24.66 -6.44 -14.70
N LEU A 157 -23.62 -5.66 -14.94
CA LEU A 157 -23.41 -4.42 -14.21
C LEU A 157 -24.58 -3.44 -14.43
N LYS A 158 -25.05 -3.29 -15.68
CA LYS A 158 -26.21 -2.43 -16.00
C LYS A 158 -27.47 -2.91 -15.32
N ASP A 159 -27.74 -4.22 -15.35
CA ASP A 159 -28.92 -4.81 -14.76
C ASP A 159 -28.92 -4.62 -13.23
N ILE A 160 -27.79 -4.92 -12.57
CA ILE A 160 -27.63 -4.72 -11.13
C ILE A 160 -27.74 -3.23 -10.75
N THR A 161 -27.11 -2.33 -11.51
CA THR A 161 -27.22 -0.87 -11.24
C THR A 161 -28.67 -0.41 -11.31
N LYS A 162 -29.42 -0.88 -12.33
CA LYS A 162 -30.83 -0.55 -12.45
C LYS A 162 -31.66 -1.06 -11.27
N GLU A 163 -31.46 -2.31 -10.85
CA GLU A 163 -32.13 -2.84 -9.67
C GLU A 163 -31.78 -2.06 -8.38
N MET A 164 -30.52 -1.66 -8.23
CA MET A 164 -30.10 -0.82 -7.10
C MET A 164 -30.80 0.55 -7.09
N ASP A 165 -30.90 1.20 -8.25
CA ASP A 165 -31.56 2.49 -8.40
C ASP A 165 -33.07 2.37 -8.05
N GLU A 166 -33.74 1.33 -8.57
CA GLU A 166 -35.14 1.04 -8.30
C GLU A 166 -35.40 0.77 -6.79
N LEU A 167 -34.49 0.01 -6.15
CA LEU A 167 -34.54 -0.22 -4.71
C LEU A 167 -34.30 1.05 -3.91
N GLU A 168 -33.34 1.86 -4.30
CA GLU A 168 -33.03 3.15 -3.65
C GLU A 168 -34.22 4.09 -3.73
N ASP A 169 -34.87 4.18 -4.87
CA ASP A 169 -36.06 5.02 -5.07
C ASP A 169 -37.25 4.50 -4.23
N SER A 170 -37.45 3.19 -4.18
CA SER A 170 -38.45 2.56 -3.30
C SER A 170 -38.17 2.84 -1.82
N PHE A 171 -36.91 2.80 -1.42
CA PHE A 171 -36.47 3.15 -0.06
C PHE A 171 -36.74 4.62 0.27
N LYS A 172 -36.42 5.55 -0.64
CA LYS A 172 -36.67 6.98 -0.46
C LYS A 172 -38.16 7.29 -0.32
N LEU A 173 -39.03 6.55 -1.05
CA LEU A 173 -40.48 6.65 -0.91
C LEU A 173 -40.98 6.15 0.45
N SER A 174 -40.48 5.02 0.88
CA SER A 174 -40.90 4.38 2.16
C SER A 174 -40.32 5.10 3.40
N PHE A 175 -39.11 5.62 3.25
CA PHE A 175 -38.35 6.29 4.31
C PHE A 175 -37.84 7.65 3.82
N PRO A 176 -38.73 8.66 3.67
CA PRO A 176 -38.30 9.96 3.21
C PRO A 176 -37.25 10.56 4.16
N PRO A 177 -36.23 11.25 3.60
CA PRO A 177 -35.18 11.85 4.41
C PRO A 177 -35.78 12.85 5.41
N LYS A 178 -35.40 12.72 6.69
CA LYS A 178 -35.74 13.66 7.74
C LYS A 178 -34.58 14.61 7.96
N LEU A 179 -34.90 15.90 8.05
CA LEU A 179 -33.92 16.88 8.53
C LEU A 179 -33.64 16.59 10.01
N VAL A 180 -32.38 16.28 10.31
CA VAL A 180 -31.91 16.09 11.68
C VAL A 180 -30.95 17.24 11.99
N GLU A 181 -31.19 17.95 13.07
CA GLU A 181 -30.27 18.98 13.57
C GLU A 181 -28.98 18.29 14.03
N VAL A 182 -27.88 18.45 13.24
CA VAL A 182 -26.60 17.81 13.53
C VAL A 182 -25.71 18.73 14.37
N ASN A 183 -25.68 20.02 14.07
CA ASN A 183 -24.97 21.06 14.81
C ASN A 183 -25.49 22.45 14.46
N ARG A 184 -25.68 23.32 15.45
CA ARG A 184 -25.92 24.75 15.20
C ARG A 184 -24.59 25.46 14.99
N VAL A 185 -24.35 25.88 13.75
CA VAL A 185 -23.23 26.77 13.44
C VAL A 185 -23.80 28.15 13.16
N MET A 186 -23.52 29.12 14.06
CA MET A 186 -23.93 30.49 13.84
C MET A 186 -23.11 31.11 12.72
N PHE A 187 -23.78 31.76 11.75
CA PHE A 187 -23.13 32.53 10.71
C PHE A 187 -22.33 33.68 11.32
N ARG A 188 -21.02 33.66 11.16
CA ARG A 188 -20.12 34.72 11.60
C ARG A 188 -19.27 35.17 10.43
N TYR A 189 -19.21 36.47 10.26
CA TYR A 189 -18.39 37.10 9.23
C TYR A 189 -17.15 37.72 9.90
N LYS A 190 -16.02 37.62 9.19
CA LYS A 190 -14.80 38.34 9.55
C LYS A 190 -14.97 39.83 9.24
N LYS A 191 -14.04 40.66 9.72
CA LYS A 191 -14.03 42.13 9.44
C LYS A 191 -13.95 42.47 7.96
N ASP A 192 -13.43 41.56 7.14
CA ASP A 192 -13.31 41.66 5.68
C ASP A 192 -14.58 41.19 4.94
N GLY A 193 -15.65 40.80 5.64
CA GLY A 193 -16.90 40.33 5.06
C GLY A 193 -16.90 38.84 4.67
N THR A 194 -15.82 38.12 4.85
CA THR A 194 -15.75 36.67 4.57
C THR A 194 -16.26 35.84 5.73
N LEU A 195 -16.77 34.64 5.44
CA LEU A 195 -17.20 33.70 6.48
C LEU A 195 -16.01 33.10 7.25
N PHE A 196 -16.22 32.83 8.54
CA PHE A 196 -15.23 32.05 9.29
C PHE A 196 -15.11 30.63 8.75
N SER A 197 -13.92 30.04 8.80
CA SER A 197 -13.61 28.70 8.29
C SER A 197 -14.52 27.62 8.88
N THR A 198 -14.94 27.75 10.13
CA THR A 198 -15.89 26.84 10.77
C THR A 198 -17.25 26.82 10.08
N VAL A 199 -17.72 27.96 9.60
CA VAL A 199 -18.97 28.09 8.85
C VAL A 199 -18.81 27.53 7.43
N THR A 200 -17.73 27.88 6.75
CA THR A 200 -17.42 27.39 5.41
C THR A 200 -17.28 25.85 5.40
N ASN A 201 -16.59 25.30 6.39
CA ASN A 201 -16.44 23.84 6.52
C ASN A 201 -17.76 23.14 6.83
N ALA A 202 -18.62 23.76 7.66
CA ALA A 202 -19.95 23.20 7.94
C ALA A 202 -20.83 23.19 6.69
N ILE A 203 -20.84 24.26 5.88
CA ILE A 203 -21.56 24.33 4.60
C ILE A 203 -21.06 23.27 3.63
N ALA A 204 -19.73 23.09 3.53
CA ALA A 204 -19.13 22.08 2.66
C ALA A 204 -19.49 20.65 3.09
N LYS A 205 -19.53 20.40 4.40
CA LYS A 205 -19.86 19.09 4.95
C LYS A 205 -21.36 18.75 4.85
N TYR A 206 -22.24 19.76 4.90
CA TYR A 206 -23.69 19.57 4.90
C TYR A 206 -24.35 20.48 3.83
N PRO A 207 -24.10 20.22 2.53
CA PRO A 207 -24.55 21.13 1.45
C PRO A 207 -26.07 21.20 1.26
N LYS A 208 -26.83 20.29 1.88
CA LYS A 208 -28.31 20.26 1.83
C LYS A 208 -28.98 20.70 3.14
N SER A 209 -28.22 21.25 4.10
CA SER A 209 -28.82 21.75 5.33
C SER A 209 -29.56 23.06 5.08
N GLU A 210 -30.79 23.21 5.60
CA GLU A 210 -31.51 24.49 5.59
C GLU A 210 -30.82 25.47 6.54
N VAL A 211 -30.53 26.65 6.01
CA VAL A 211 -30.02 27.76 6.80
C VAL A 211 -31.22 28.54 7.28
N GLN A 212 -31.56 28.45 8.55
CA GLN A 212 -32.49 29.38 9.18
C GLN A 212 -31.72 30.69 9.45
N GLY A 213 -32.13 31.75 8.76
CA GLY A 213 -31.64 33.10 8.95
C GLY A 213 -32.04 33.71 10.31
#